data_a000daea541366256de0da7a6efcb8dc
#
_entry.id   a000daea541366256de0da7a6efcb8dc
#
_cell.length_a   1.000
_cell.length_b   1.000
_cell.length_c   1.000
_cell.angle_alpha   90.00
_cell.angle_beta   90.00
_cell.angle_gamma   90.00
#
_symmetry.space_group_name_H-M   'P 1'
#
loop_
_entity.id
_entity.type
_entity.pdbx_description
1 polymer ?
#
loop_
_entity_poly.entity_id
_entity_poly.type
_entity_poly.pdbx_seq_one_letter_code
_entity_poly.pdbx_strand_id
1 'polypeptide(L)'
;FTSPGRFAVAGAGAGCQGVGMAQGVGPKSVRVSLPADRPPWSPTGLRVRAGDRVTLLGSGFVRWSPRHDVGAGAKYHLWGRVPGGEIFGCTADTTTVVVDADGELELCVYLGAWADRSGTLATGDAPYARVSGGLEVTVLRWPAGVDPVEGLADLQRSGSAGSVGVGATDPALVVAERDRLAHPVRKPEGWEYLLDFGPGDIYRAAELDGRPAIEVVCDDDAGILRAPVDVALGPDTVLEWTWRVDALPSTVAEDTTFTHDYLSIAVEFDSGRDLTWFWSAGCEPVTGTFACPVRGWRERETHMPLRSGTGGLGVVHRERRHVHADHERFMGPAPERIVRVWLIAVSHFGRGSGRAVFSDIVLTDGDTRVQVL
;
A
#
# COMPACT_ATOMS: atom_id res chain seq x y z
N PHE A 1 10.09 90.50 5.64
CA PHE A 1 9.24 90.68 6.82
C PHE A 1 8.77 89.30 7.31
N THR A 2 9.32 88.99 8.53
CA THR A 2 8.82 88.12 9.58
C THR A 2 8.68 86.58 9.32
N SER A 3 9.70 85.86 9.72
CA SER A 3 9.57 84.56 10.47
C SER A 3 8.67 84.84 11.70
N PRO A 4 8.04 83.79 12.37
CA PRO A 4 8.55 82.51 12.79
C PRO A 4 7.51 81.38 12.91
N GLY A 5 7.95 80.22 13.28
CA GLY A 5 7.07 79.20 13.86
C GLY A 5 7.62 77.76 13.78
N ARG A 6 8.51 77.42 14.68
CA ARG A 6 8.85 76.03 14.97
C ARG A 6 7.67 75.35 15.65
N PHE A 7 7.17 74.26 15.10
CA PHE A 7 6.39 73.28 15.80
C PHE A 7 7.19 71.95 15.88
N ALA A 8 7.52 71.56 17.05
CA ALA A 8 8.09 70.25 17.38
C ALA A 8 6.98 69.22 17.26
N VAL A 9 7.17 68.22 16.41
CA VAL A 9 6.33 67.03 16.38
C VAL A 9 7.09 65.93 17.08
N ALA A 10 6.51 65.49 18.21
CA ALA A 10 6.97 64.38 18.99
C ALA A 10 6.85 63.09 18.19
N GLY A 11 7.97 62.44 17.95
CA GLY A 11 8.00 61.10 17.36
C GLY A 11 7.52 60.06 18.36
N ALA A 12 6.34 59.50 18.10
CA ALA A 12 5.92 58.27 18.76
C ALA A 12 6.61 57.11 18.01
N GLY A 13 7.66 56.59 18.62
CA GLY A 13 8.27 55.32 18.20
C GLY A 13 7.29 54.19 18.40
N ALA A 14 6.68 53.73 17.33
CA ALA A 14 6.00 52.43 17.31
C ALA A 14 7.07 51.33 17.33
N GLY A 15 7.31 50.78 18.54
CA GLY A 15 8.10 49.57 18.68
C GLY A 15 7.42 48.44 17.95
N CYS A 16 8.01 47.96 16.87
CA CYS A 16 7.70 46.63 16.34
C CYS A 16 8.05 45.61 17.41
N GLN A 17 7.02 45.19 18.15
CA GLN A 17 7.12 43.96 18.90
C GLN A 17 7.34 42.84 17.90
N GLY A 18 8.56 42.34 17.84
CA GLY A 18 8.88 41.11 17.13
C GLY A 18 7.98 40.00 17.69
N VAL A 19 7.14 39.47 16.81
CA VAL A 19 6.43 38.21 17.08
C VAL A 19 7.55 37.22 17.33
N GLY A 20 7.80 36.88 18.59
CA GLY A 20 8.73 35.84 18.97
C GLY A 20 8.25 34.55 18.28
N MET A 21 9.03 34.08 17.30
CA MET A 21 8.85 32.74 16.78
C MET A 21 8.96 31.80 17.98
N ALA A 22 7.84 31.16 18.32
CA ALA A 22 7.83 30.07 19.27
C ALA A 22 8.89 29.08 18.81
N GLN A 23 9.91 28.86 19.61
CA GLN A 23 10.89 27.81 19.36
C GLN A 23 10.09 26.52 19.22
N GLY A 24 9.98 26.00 17.98
CA GLY A 24 9.20 24.83 17.66
C GLY A 24 9.70 23.66 18.49
N VAL A 25 8.87 23.17 19.39
CA VAL A 25 9.13 21.92 20.10
C VAL A 25 9.13 20.84 18.99
N GLY A 26 10.31 20.32 18.67
CA GLY A 26 10.45 19.24 17.68
C GLY A 26 9.59 18.03 18.05
N PRO A 27 9.41 17.06 17.16
CA PRO A 27 8.64 15.87 17.43
C PRO A 27 9.23 15.09 18.60
N LYS A 28 8.37 14.48 19.42
CA LYS A 28 8.83 13.44 20.33
C LYS A 28 9.23 12.22 19.53
N SER A 29 10.43 11.69 19.76
CA SER A 29 10.92 10.53 19.03
C SER A 29 11.30 9.37 19.95
N VAL A 30 11.08 8.16 19.47
CA VAL A 30 11.59 6.92 20.06
C VAL A 30 12.13 6.02 18.96
N ARG A 31 13.11 5.18 19.31
CA ARG A 31 13.61 4.13 18.42
C ARG A 31 13.26 2.77 18.99
N VAL A 32 12.76 1.88 18.13
CA VAL A 32 12.30 0.55 18.49
C VAL A 32 12.97 -0.47 17.57
N SER A 33 13.59 -1.49 18.18
CA SER A 33 14.09 -2.66 17.46
C SER A 33 13.06 -3.77 17.56
N LEU A 34 12.67 -4.31 16.40
CA LEU A 34 11.65 -5.33 16.25
C LEU A 34 12.28 -6.61 15.64
N PRO A 35 12.73 -7.56 16.46
CA PRO A 35 13.18 -8.86 15.95
C PRO A 35 12.05 -9.60 15.24
N ALA A 36 12.36 -10.20 14.08
CA ALA A 36 11.35 -10.84 13.22
C ALA A 36 10.76 -12.12 13.84
N ASP A 37 11.47 -12.77 14.75
CA ASP A 37 11.10 -14.03 15.38
C ASP A 37 10.19 -13.88 16.63
N ARG A 38 9.78 -12.64 16.95
CA ARG A 38 8.89 -12.37 18.07
C ARG A 38 7.46 -12.18 17.61
N PRO A 39 6.49 -12.89 18.22
CA PRO A 39 5.07 -12.68 17.97
C PRO A 39 4.65 -11.24 18.24
N PRO A 40 3.51 -10.82 17.65
CA PRO A 40 3.24 -9.42 17.36
C PRO A 40 3.13 -8.57 18.63
N TRP A 41 3.22 -7.30 18.41
CA TRP A 41 2.95 -6.19 19.32
C TRP A 41 3.99 -6.00 20.40
N SER A 42 4.90 -5.10 20.12
CA SER A 42 5.91 -4.59 21.06
C SER A 42 5.56 -3.16 21.44
N PRO A 43 5.47 -2.83 22.74
CA PRO A 43 5.23 -1.46 23.19
C PRO A 43 6.41 -0.56 22.83
N THR A 44 6.13 0.67 22.39
CA THR A 44 7.15 1.64 21.99
C THR A 44 7.61 2.55 23.13
N GLY A 45 6.92 2.58 24.27
CA GLY A 45 7.09 3.57 25.32
C GLY A 45 6.49 4.95 24.98
N LEU A 46 5.93 5.13 23.78
CA LEU A 46 5.37 6.40 23.33
C LEU A 46 3.84 6.42 23.53
N ARG A 47 3.38 7.31 24.40
CA ARG A 47 1.94 7.54 24.56
C ARG A 47 1.44 8.55 23.54
N VAL A 48 0.33 8.22 22.93
CA VAL A 48 -0.38 9.03 21.91
C VAL A 48 -1.83 9.24 22.31
N ARG A 49 -2.49 10.17 21.64
CA ARG A 49 -3.93 10.44 21.76
C ARG A 49 -4.59 10.32 20.39
N ALA A 50 -5.86 9.98 20.37
CA ALA A 50 -6.66 10.03 19.15
C ALA A 50 -6.52 11.39 18.48
N GLY A 51 -6.24 11.40 17.17
CA GLY A 51 -5.94 12.60 16.41
C GLY A 51 -4.47 13.01 16.36
N ASP A 52 -3.57 12.40 17.16
CA ASP A 52 -2.14 12.64 17.03
C ASP A 52 -1.63 12.10 15.67
N ARG A 53 -0.70 12.85 15.07
CA ARG A 53 0.02 12.41 13.87
C ARG A 53 1.32 11.74 14.28
N VAL A 54 1.54 10.55 13.72
CA VAL A 54 2.73 9.74 13.99
C VAL A 54 3.37 9.35 12.67
N THR A 55 4.68 9.58 12.55
CA THR A 55 5.48 9.11 11.42
C THR A 55 6.32 7.92 11.86
N LEU A 56 6.28 6.83 11.09
CA LEU A 56 7.17 5.68 11.21
C LEU A 56 8.20 5.73 10.10
N LEU A 57 9.47 5.57 10.44
CA LEU A 57 10.59 5.49 9.52
C LEU A 57 11.27 4.14 9.80
N GLY A 58 10.97 3.14 8.97
CA GLY A 58 11.42 1.77 9.14
C GLY A 58 12.63 1.44 8.26
N SER A 59 13.53 0.64 8.78
CA SER A 59 14.64 0.05 8.04
C SER A 59 14.87 -1.39 8.51
N GLY A 60 15.67 -2.15 7.76
CA GLY A 60 15.92 -3.55 8.07
C GLY A 60 15.24 -4.49 7.09
N PHE A 61 15.33 -5.78 7.35
CA PHE A 61 14.85 -6.82 6.44
C PHE A 61 14.43 -8.07 7.21
N VAL A 62 13.26 -8.59 6.87
CA VAL A 62 12.70 -9.84 7.42
C VAL A 62 12.83 -10.93 6.38
N ARG A 63 13.57 -12.01 6.67
CA ARG A 63 13.81 -13.14 5.78
C ARG A 63 12.87 -14.28 6.05
N TRP A 64 12.05 -14.61 5.06
CA TRP A 64 11.13 -15.78 5.10
C TRP A 64 11.84 -17.07 4.71
N SER A 65 12.84 -16.95 3.87
CA SER A 65 13.64 -18.08 3.40
C SER A 65 15.12 -17.68 3.31
N PRO A 66 15.89 -17.91 4.39
CA PRO A 66 17.33 -17.62 4.39
C PRO A 66 18.08 -18.33 3.27
N ARG A 67 17.63 -19.54 2.89
CA ARG A 67 18.26 -20.32 1.82
C ARG A 67 18.18 -19.64 0.45
N HIS A 68 17.12 -18.89 0.19
CA HIS A 68 16.85 -18.26 -1.10
C HIS A 68 16.94 -16.72 -1.02
N ASP A 69 17.34 -16.18 0.14
CA ASP A 69 17.39 -14.74 0.42
C ASP A 69 16.07 -14.00 0.09
N VAL A 70 14.94 -14.67 0.32
CA VAL A 70 13.62 -14.11 0.09
C VAL A 70 13.08 -13.49 1.37
N GLY A 71 12.60 -12.27 1.26
CA GLY A 71 12.05 -11.50 2.36
C GLY A 71 11.66 -10.11 1.91
N ALA A 72 11.31 -9.25 2.85
CA ALA A 72 10.91 -7.88 2.58
C ALA A 72 11.30 -6.91 3.69
N GLY A 73 11.20 -5.62 3.38
CA GLY A 73 11.45 -4.50 4.28
C GLY A 73 10.25 -4.11 5.13
N ALA A 74 10.31 -2.89 5.66
CA ALA A 74 9.31 -2.36 6.58
C ALA A 74 7.94 -2.22 5.90
N LYS A 75 7.86 -1.91 4.61
CA LYS A 75 6.60 -1.76 3.91
C LYS A 75 5.61 -2.91 4.17
N TYR A 76 6.08 -4.16 4.12
CA TYR A 76 5.22 -5.33 4.27
C TYR A 76 5.08 -5.83 5.69
N HIS A 77 6.07 -5.52 6.53
CA HIS A 77 6.18 -6.12 7.84
C HIS A 77 5.92 -5.16 8.99
N LEU A 78 6.07 -3.85 8.78
CA LEU A 78 5.86 -2.89 9.85
C LEU A 78 4.38 -2.49 9.95
N TRP A 79 3.79 -2.90 11.04
CA TRP A 79 2.42 -2.51 11.41
C TRP A 79 2.40 -1.87 12.79
N GLY A 80 1.42 -0.99 12.98
CA GLY A 80 1.20 -0.30 14.24
C GLY A 80 -0.25 -0.38 14.68
N ARG A 81 -0.47 -0.18 15.98
CA ARG A 81 -1.79 0.04 16.57
C ARG A 81 -1.68 0.84 17.86
N VAL A 82 -2.80 1.38 18.31
CA VAL A 82 -3.04 1.73 19.70
C VAL A 82 -4.10 0.78 20.22
N PRO A 83 -3.89 0.08 21.37
CA PRO A 83 -4.90 -0.84 21.89
C PRO A 83 -6.28 -0.20 22.01
N GLY A 84 -7.30 -0.81 21.41
CA GLY A 84 -8.66 -0.27 21.29
C GLY A 84 -8.95 0.49 20.00
N GLY A 85 -7.94 0.78 19.16
CA GLY A 85 -8.08 1.31 17.81
C GLY A 85 -7.82 0.27 16.73
N GLU A 86 -7.82 0.71 15.46
CA GLU A 86 -7.54 -0.14 14.31
C GLU A 86 -6.03 -0.25 14.06
N ILE A 87 -5.61 -1.38 13.47
CA ILE A 87 -4.26 -1.57 12.97
C ILE A 87 -4.02 -0.73 11.71
N PHE A 88 -2.78 -0.33 11.52
CA PHE A 88 -2.34 0.34 10.30
C PHE A 88 -1.00 -0.21 9.83
N GLY A 89 -0.85 -0.40 8.54
CA GLY A 89 0.40 -0.81 7.88
C GLY A 89 1.15 0.37 7.29
N CYS A 90 2.39 0.14 6.93
CA CYS A 90 3.20 1.12 6.22
C CYS A 90 2.82 1.21 4.73
N THR A 91 2.79 2.42 4.18
CA THR A 91 2.56 2.67 2.75
C THR A 91 3.80 2.37 1.90
N ALA A 92 4.97 2.66 2.46
CA ALA A 92 6.29 2.33 1.97
C ALA A 92 7.14 1.86 3.16
N ASP A 93 8.46 1.91 3.12
CA ASP A 93 9.27 1.71 4.33
C ASP A 93 9.06 2.83 5.36
N THR A 94 8.26 3.82 4.99
CA THR A 94 7.83 4.94 5.83
C THR A 94 6.32 5.13 5.75
N THR A 95 5.73 5.70 6.80
CA THR A 95 4.32 6.10 6.78
C THR A 95 4.05 7.19 7.81
N THR A 96 3.07 8.05 7.53
CA THR A 96 2.52 9.00 8.51
C THR A 96 1.03 8.76 8.63
N VAL A 97 0.57 8.51 9.84
CA VAL A 97 -0.82 8.20 10.15
C VAL A 97 -1.38 9.13 11.21
N VAL A 98 -2.71 9.24 11.24
CA VAL A 98 -3.46 9.80 12.35
C VAL A 98 -3.95 8.63 13.19
N VAL A 99 -3.54 8.55 14.45
CA VAL A 99 -4.00 7.47 15.33
C VAL A 99 -5.43 7.72 15.79
N ASP A 100 -6.20 6.66 15.98
CA ASP A 100 -7.63 6.68 16.25
C ASP A 100 -8.02 6.42 17.72
N ALA A 101 -7.04 6.09 18.57
CA ALA A 101 -7.27 5.80 19.98
C ALA A 101 -6.21 6.43 20.89
N ASP A 102 -6.55 6.57 22.16
CA ASP A 102 -5.65 6.99 23.23
C ASP A 102 -4.91 5.79 23.82
N GLY A 103 -3.60 5.89 23.97
CA GLY A 103 -2.86 4.79 24.61
C GLY A 103 -1.36 4.82 24.36
N GLU A 104 -0.73 3.70 24.57
CA GLU A 104 0.64 3.45 24.16
C GLU A 104 0.64 2.90 22.73
N LEU A 105 1.47 3.47 21.87
CA LEU A 105 1.66 2.95 20.52
C LEU A 105 2.40 1.62 20.58
N GLU A 106 1.88 0.62 19.92
CA GLU A 106 2.50 -0.68 19.74
C GLU A 106 2.86 -0.90 18.28
N LEU A 107 4.01 -1.53 18.03
CA LEU A 107 4.47 -1.92 16.69
C LEU A 107 4.70 -3.42 16.61
N CYS A 108 4.61 -3.99 15.42
CA CYS A 108 4.93 -5.38 15.19
C CYS A 108 5.65 -5.63 13.87
N VAL A 109 6.35 -6.76 13.78
CA VAL A 109 6.67 -7.42 12.53
C VAL A 109 5.47 -8.29 12.18
N TYR A 110 4.73 -7.95 11.14
CA TYR A 110 3.58 -8.71 10.68
C TYR A 110 4.01 -9.92 9.85
N LEU A 111 3.48 -11.08 10.22
CA LEU A 111 3.70 -12.35 9.52
C LEU A 111 2.41 -13.18 9.61
N GLY A 112 1.90 -13.60 8.47
CA GLY A 112 0.70 -14.42 8.42
C GLY A 112 -0.51 -13.72 7.81
N ALA A 113 -1.66 -13.80 8.45
CA ALA A 113 -2.89 -13.14 8.04
C ALA A 113 -3.60 -12.50 9.23
N TRP A 114 -4.19 -11.34 9.03
CA TRP A 114 -5.02 -10.68 10.02
C TRP A 114 -6.41 -11.33 10.09
N ALA A 115 -6.87 -11.64 11.30
CA ALA A 115 -8.25 -12.07 11.52
C ALA A 115 -9.23 -10.90 11.49
N ASP A 116 -8.77 -9.74 11.94
CA ASP A 116 -9.57 -8.54 12.11
C ASP A 116 -8.72 -7.27 12.10
N ARG A 117 -9.40 -6.12 12.17
CA ARG A 117 -8.75 -4.80 12.23
C ARG A 117 -8.21 -4.42 13.60
N SER A 118 -8.38 -5.25 14.63
CA SER A 118 -7.78 -5.02 15.96
C SER A 118 -6.33 -5.55 16.05
N GLY A 119 -5.92 -6.32 15.03
CA GLY A 119 -4.57 -6.90 14.95
C GLY A 119 -4.44 -8.25 15.61
N THR A 120 -5.51 -9.05 15.61
CA THR A 120 -5.46 -10.47 15.93
C THR A 120 -4.96 -11.26 14.72
N LEU A 121 -4.01 -12.17 14.90
CA LEU A 121 -3.54 -13.03 13.83
C LEU A 121 -4.45 -14.24 13.63
N ALA A 122 -4.94 -14.46 12.40
CA ALA A 122 -5.67 -15.67 12.02
C ALA A 122 -4.76 -16.90 11.99
N THR A 123 -3.46 -16.71 11.68
CA THR A 123 -2.46 -17.78 11.57
C THR A 123 -1.79 -18.15 12.89
N GLY A 124 -2.05 -17.41 13.98
CA GLY A 124 -1.29 -17.54 15.23
C GLY A 124 0.20 -17.27 15.02
N ASP A 125 1.04 -17.78 15.93
CA ASP A 125 2.47 -17.47 15.99
C ASP A 125 3.38 -18.38 15.14
N ALA A 126 2.82 -19.39 14.49
CA ALA A 126 3.60 -20.38 13.73
C ALA A 126 4.52 -19.79 12.64
N PRO A 127 4.17 -18.70 11.94
CA PRO A 127 5.05 -18.06 10.95
C PRO A 127 6.36 -17.54 11.54
N TYR A 128 6.35 -17.08 12.79
CA TYR A 128 7.51 -16.46 13.46
C TYR A 128 8.67 -17.43 13.74
N ALA A 129 8.38 -18.72 13.84
CA ALA A 129 9.38 -19.74 14.16
C ALA A 129 10.42 -19.99 13.04
N ARG A 130 10.20 -19.46 11.82
CA ARG A 130 11.00 -19.78 10.64
C ARG A 130 11.59 -18.56 9.92
N VAL A 131 11.55 -17.42 10.54
CA VAL A 131 12.03 -16.15 9.97
C VAL A 131 13.27 -15.66 10.71
N SER A 132 13.99 -14.76 10.09
CA SER A 132 15.16 -14.13 10.69
C SER A 132 15.28 -12.67 10.27
N GLY A 133 16.15 -11.92 10.95
CA GLY A 133 16.30 -10.48 10.74
C GLY A 133 15.39 -9.68 11.66
N GLY A 134 14.97 -8.52 11.19
CA GLY A 134 14.13 -7.62 11.97
C GLY A 134 14.12 -6.21 11.40
N LEU A 135 13.40 -5.33 12.09
CA LEU A 135 13.24 -3.94 11.70
C LEU A 135 13.77 -3.02 12.80
N GLU A 136 14.37 -1.92 12.38
CA GLU A 136 14.68 -0.76 13.22
C GLU A 136 13.75 0.38 12.82
N VAL A 137 13.00 0.90 13.78
CA VAL A 137 11.96 1.88 13.52
C VAL A 137 12.19 3.14 14.35
N THR A 138 12.28 4.29 13.67
CA THR A 138 12.18 5.59 14.34
C THR A 138 10.73 6.04 14.28
N VAL A 139 10.15 6.31 15.43
CA VAL A 139 8.79 6.83 15.58
C VAL A 139 8.86 8.31 15.93
N LEU A 140 8.17 9.15 15.16
CA LEU A 140 8.05 10.58 15.42
C LEU A 140 6.58 10.90 15.75
N ARG A 141 6.32 11.42 16.95
CA ARG A 141 5.00 11.98 17.28
C ARG A 141 5.05 13.50 17.11
N TRP A 142 4.23 14.01 16.23
CA TRP A 142 4.17 15.44 15.93
C TRP A 142 3.37 16.21 16.97
N PRO A 143 3.83 17.42 17.37
CA PRO A 143 3.03 18.31 18.21
C PRO A 143 1.74 18.72 17.49
N ALA A 144 0.70 19.01 18.24
CA ALA A 144 -0.55 19.53 17.68
C ALA A 144 -0.29 20.80 16.85
N GLY A 145 -0.87 20.84 15.65
CA GLY A 145 -0.72 21.97 14.72
C GLY A 145 0.56 21.99 13.88
N VAL A 146 1.50 21.06 14.10
CA VAL A 146 2.67 20.90 13.23
C VAL A 146 2.30 20.06 12.02
N ASP A 147 2.58 20.58 10.82
CA ASP A 147 2.48 19.79 9.59
C ASP A 147 3.69 18.84 9.49
N PRO A 148 3.48 17.52 9.35
CA PRO A 148 4.58 16.58 9.19
C PRO A 148 5.50 16.87 7.99
N VAL A 149 4.99 17.43 6.89
CA VAL A 149 5.82 17.80 5.73
C VAL A 149 6.83 18.88 6.13
N GLU A 150 6.36 19.93 6.78
CA GLU A 150 7.22 21.02 7.28
C GLU A 150 8.18 20.51 8.35
N GLY A 151 7.67 19.70 9.29
CA GLY A 151 8.48 19.13 10.36
C GLY A 151 9.60 18.22 9.85
N LEU A 152 9.34 17.37 8.84
CA LEU A 152 10.35 16.53 8.20
C LEU A 152 11.37 17.39 7.42
N ALA A 153 10.93 18.47 6.76
CA ALA A 153 11.82 19.41 6.11
C ALA A 153 12.75 20.12 7.12
N ASP A 154 12.24 20.47 8.30
CA ASP A 154 13.05 21.06 9.37
C ASP A 154 14.09 20.08 9.91
N LEU A 155 13.72 18.83 10.13
CA LEU A 155 14.66 17.78 10.54
C LEU A 155 15.78 17.60 9.51
N GLN A 156 15.43 17.63 8.22
CA GLN A 156 16.42 17.55 7.14
C GLN A 156 17.38 18.75 7.14
N ARG A 157 16.86 20.00 7.28
CA ARG A 157 17.66 21.24 7.27
C ARG A 157 18.60 21.35 8.46
N SER A 158 18.13 20.94 9.64
CA SER A 158 18.90 21.04 10.88
C SER A 158 20.03 19.99 10.98
N GLY A 159 20.13 19.07 10.03
CA GLY A 159 21.01 17.92 10.15
C GLY A 159 20.65 16.99 11.31
N SER A 160 19.50 17.27 11.97
CA SER A 160 19.06 16.58 13.17
C SER A 160 18.42 15.23 12.88
N ALA A 161 18.27 14.87 11.61
CA ALA A 161 17.89 13.49 11.21
C ALA A 161 18.87 12.45 11.83
N GLY A 162 20.13 12.87 12.08
CA GLY A 162 21.10 12.07 12.83
C GLY A 162 21.18 12.36 14.33
N SER A 163 20.46 13.37 14.85
CA SER A 163 20.64 13.91 16.21
C SER A 163 19.37 13.94 17.05
N VAL A 164 18.23 13.54 16.53
CA VAL A 164 16.98 13.50 17.30
C VAL A 164 17.07 12.40 18.35
N GLY A 165 17.78 12.68 19.41
CA GLY A 165 17.82 12.00 20.72
C GLY A 165 17.99 10.49 20.80
N VAL A 166 17.95 9.76 19.67
CA VAL A 166 17.90 8.30 19.61
C VAL A 166 18.55 7.76 18.32
N GLY A 167 19.87 7.77 18.24
CA GLY A 167 20.62 7.13 17.15
C GLY A 167 20.33 7.74 15.75
N ALA A 168 21.22 7.55 14.79
CA ALA A 168 21.07 8.11 13.45
C ALA A 168 19.88 7.49 12.72
N THR A 169 18.83 8.27 12.47
CA THR A 169 17.79 7.92 11.47
C THR A 169 18.37 8.12 10.09
N ASP A 170 18.15 7.19 9.17
CA ASP A 170 18.58 7.33 7.79
C ASP A 170 17.91 8.59 7.17
N PRO A 171 18.70 9.59 6.74
CA PRO A 171 18.17 10.80 6.14
C PRO A 171 17.32 10.52 4.88
N ALA A 172 17.61 9.42 4.17
CA ALA A 172 16.85 9.03 2.97
C ALA A 172 15.38 8.71 3.31
N LEU A 173 15.11 8.08 4.46
CA LEU A 173 13.74 7.80 4.90
C LEU A 173 12.96 9.09 5.22
N VAL A 174 13.64 10.09 5.80
CA VAL A 174 13.03 11.41 6.08
C VAL A 174 12.65 12.10 4.79
N VAL A 175 13.53 12.09 3.79
CA VAL A 175 13.28 12.66 2.46
C VAL A 175 12.14 11.92 1.77
N ALA A 176 12.17 10.58 1.75
CA ALA A 176 11.15 9.76 1.11
C ALA A 176 9.76 10.02 1.68
N GLU A 177 9.62 10.05 3.02
CA GLU A 177 8.34 10.32 3.66
C GLU A 177 7.84 11.74 3.39
N ARG A 178 8.73 12.74 3.48
CA ARG A 178 8.37 14.11 3.15
C ARG A 178 7.84 14.24 1.73
N ASP A 179 8.53 13.65 0.76
CA ASP A 179 8.18 13.74 -0.66
C ASP A 179 6.86 12.99 -0.94
N ARG A 180 6.65 11.84 -0.29
CA ARG A 180 5.39 11.08 -0.37
C ARG A 180 4.22 11.90 0.19
N LEU A 181 4.38 12.57 1.31
CA LEU A 181 3.35 13.43 1.91
C LEU A 181 3.08 14.70 1.10
N ALA A 182 4.11 15.27 0.46
CA ALA A 182 3.98 16.45 -0.39
C ALA A 182 3.30 16.11 -1.73
N HIS A 183 3.41 14.87 -2.21
CA HIS A 183 2.87 14.41 -3.49
C HIS A 183 2.05 13.11 -3.30
N PRO A 184 0.94 13.17 -2.54
CA PRO A 184 0.19 11.97 -2.19
C PRO A 184 -0.45 11.33 -3.42
N VAL A 185 -0.27 10.02 -3.54
CA VAL A 185 -0.99 9.20 -4.52
C VAL A 185 -2.46 9.10 -4.10
N ARG A 186 -3.38 9.51 -4.98
CA ARG A 186 -4.80 9.42 -4.71
C ARG A 186 -5.31 8.05 -5.16
N LYS A 187 -5.66 7.25 -4.18
CA LYS A 187 -6.34 5.96 -4.40
C LYS A 187 -7.68 6.20 -5.11
N PRO A 188 -8.06 5.34 -6.08
CA PRO A 188 -9.37 5.43 -6.72
C PRO A 188 -10.52 5.34 -5.71
N GLU A 189 -11.57 6.13 -5.92
CA GLU A 189 -12.77 6.12 -5.08
C GLU A 189 -13.53 4.80 -5.24
N GLY A 190 -14.10 4.29 -4.14
CA GLY A 190 -14.81 3.01 -4.12
C GLY A 190 -13.91 1.77 -4.08
N TRP A 191 -12.59 1.95 -4.16
CA TRP A 191 -11.61 0.87 -4.08
C TRP A 191 -10.85 0.90 -2.76
N GLU A 192 -10.46 -0.27 -2.25
CA GLU A 192 -9.70 -0.42 -1.01
C GLU A 192 -8.54 -1.40 -1.17
N TYR A 193 -7.42 -1.11 -0.53
CA TYR A 193 -6.33 -2.07 -0.43
C TYR A 193 -6.74 -3.27 0.42
N LEU A 194 -6.30 -4.46 0.03
CA LEU A 194 -6.47 -5.67 0.84
C LEU A 194 -5.71 -5.51 2.16
N LEU A 195 -6.39 -5.78 3.27
CA LEU A 195 -5.84 -5.57 4.62
C LEU A 195 -4.48 -6.25 4.81
N ASP A 196 -4.33 -7.48 4.34
CA ASP A 196 -3.11 -8.28 4.55
C ASP A 196 -1.85 -7.69 3.85
N PHE A 197 -2.04 -6.89 2.80
CA PHE A 197 -0.94 -6.15 2.14
C PHE A 197 -0.75 -4.74 2.69
N GLY A 198 -1.77 -4.19 3.34
CA GLY A 198 -1.77 -2.81 3.80
C GLY A 198 -1.91 -1.80 2.67
N PRO A 199 -1.79 -0.50 2.98
CA PRO A 199 -1.84 0.58 2.01
C PRO A 199 -0.61 0.57 1.10
N GLY A 200 -0.71 1.23 -0.06
CA GLY A 200 0.39 1.40 -1.00
C GLY A 200 0.16 2.57 -1.93
N ASP A 201 1.18 2.92 -2.71
CA ASP A 201 1.14 3.99 -3.71
C ASP A 201 1.13 3.41 -5.16
N ILE A 202 0.75 2.14 -5.30
CA ILE A 202 0.75 1.39 -6.57
C ILE A 202 -0.38 1.86 -7.50
N TYR A 203 -1.58 2.08 -6.94
CA TYR A 203 -2.79 2.37 -7.73
C TYR A 203 -3.21 3.83 -7.56
N ARG A 204 -3.39 4.52 -8.70
CA ARG A 204 -3.82 5.91 -8.71
C ARG A 204 -4.95 6.15 -9.68
N ALA A 205 -5.87 7.07 -9.31
CA ALA A 205 -6.91 7.52 -10.23
C ALA A 205 -6.26 8.21 -11.44
N ALA A 206 -6.70 7.84 -12.64
CA ALA A 206 -6.17 8.31 -13.91
C ALA A 206 -7.29 8.43 -14.96
N GLU A 207 -6.92 8.74 -16.18
CA GLU A 207 -7.81 8.70 -17.36
C GLU A 207 -7.14 7.91 -18.50
N LEU A 208 -7.94 7.16 -19.23
CA LEU A 208 -7.57 6.51 -20.48
C LEU A 208 -8.57 6.91 -21.57
N ASP A 209 -8.10 7.60 -22.58
CA ASP A 209 -8.93 8.12 -23.68
C ASP A 209 -10.15 8.94 -23.19
N GLY A 210 -9.94 9.78 -22.16
CA GLY A 210 -10.97 10.64 -21.56
C GLY A 210 -11.99 9.90 -20.68
N ARG A 211 -11.74 8.65 -20.32
CA ARG A 211 -12.57 7.83 -19.42
C ARG A 211 -11.85 7.56 -18.10
N PRO A 212 -12.61 7.44 -16.99
CA PRO A 212 -12.03 7.06 -15.71
C PRO A 212 -11.18 5.80 -15.83
N ALA A 213 -10.00 5.83 -15.23
CA ALA A 213 -9.06 4.73 -15.27
C ALA A 213 -8.29 4.60 -13.94
N ILE A 214 -7.66 3.45 -13.75
CA ILE A 214 -6.71 3.20 -12.67
C ILE A 214 -5.34 2.93 -13.30
N GLU A 215 -4.39 3.82 -13.04
CA GLU A 215 -3.00 3.59 -13.38
C GLU A 215 -2.32 2.74 -12.31
N VAL A 216 -1.54 1.77 -12.76
CA VAL A 216 -0.72 0.87 -11.93
C VAL A 216 0.75 1.19 -12.15
N VAL A 217 1.44 1.51 -11.05
CA VAL A 217 2.90 1.73 -11.00
C VAL A 217 3.45 0.87 -9.89
N CYS A 218 4.07 -0.26 -10.23
CA CYS A 218 4.51 -1.26 -9.27
C CYS A 218 6.02 -1.52 -9.48
N ASP A 219 6.85 -1.00 -8.56
CA ASP A 219 8.31 -1.07 -8.64
C ASP A 219 8.85 -1.77 -7.40
N ASP A 220 9.39 -2.98 -7.53
CA ASP A 220 9.83 -3.83 -6.41
C ASP A 220 8.77 -3.85 -5.30
N ASP A 221 7.52 -3.99 -5.69
CA ASP A 221 6.38 -3.80 -4.81
C ASP A 221 5.31 -4.86 -5.04
N ALA A 222 4.34 -4.97 -4.14
CA ALA A 222 3.14 -5.79 -4.29
C ALA A 222 1.94 -5.16 -3.58
N GLY A 223 0.77 -5.26 -4.19
CA GLY A 223 -0.47 -4.80 -3.59
C GLY A 223 -1.69 -5.30 -4.33
N ILE A 224 -2.78 -5.44 -3.59
CA ILE A 224 -4.09 -5.83 -4.10
C ILE A 224 -5.06 -4.70 -3.79
N LEU A 225 -5.67 -4.16 -4.83
CA LEU A 225 -6.75 -3.19 -4.74
C LEU A 225 -8.07 -3.88 -5.09
N ARG A 226 -9.13 -3.66 -4.32
CA ARG A 226 -10.41 -4.34 -4.47
C ARG A 226 -11.59 -3.39 -4.41
N ALA A 227 -12.61 -3.66 -5.23
CA ALA A 227 -13.92 -3.01 -5.19
C ALA A 227 -15.01 -4.02 -4.79
N PRO A 228 -15.91 -3.69 -3.87
CA PRO A 228 -17.03 -4.54 -3.54
C PRO A 228 -18.05 -4.56 -4.69
N VAL A 229 -18.59 -5.73 -4.98
CA VAL A 229 -19.71 -5.93 -5.90
C VAL A 229 -20.66 -6.95 -5.30
N ASP A 230 -21.85 -7.06 -5.87
CA ASP A 230 -22.83 -8.07 -5.50
C ASP A 230 -23.58 -8.52 -6.75
N VAL A 231 -22.98 -9.48 -7.48
CA VAL A 231 -23.50 -9.98 -8.77
C VAL A 231 -23.71 -11.47 -8.68
N ALA A 232 -24.90 -11.95 -9.07
CA ALA A 232 -25.15 -13.38 -9.22
C ALA A 232 -24.18 -13.97 -10.27
N LEU A 233 -23.72 -15.20 -10.04
CA LEU A 233 -22.88 -15.90 -10.99
C LEU A 233 -23.71 -16.93 -11.76
N GLY A 234 -24.15 -16.55 -12.94
CA GLY A 234 -24.92 -17.39 -13.86
C GLY A 234 -24.20 -17.65 -15.17
N PRO A 235 -24.79 -18.49 -16.06
CA PRO A 235 -24.19 -18.82 -17.36
C PRO A 235 -23.92 -17.59 -18.24
N ASP A 236 -24.69 -16.52 -18.08
CA ASP A 236 -24.58 -15.29 -18.86
C ASP A 236 -23.69 -14.22 -18.20
N THR A 237 -23.10 -14.54 -17.05
CA THR A 237 -22.25 -13.58 -16.31
C THR A 237 -20.94 -13.32 -17.07
N VAL A 238 -20.71 -12.06 -17.37
CA VAL A 238 -19.55 -11.57 -18.13
C VAL A 238 -18.83 -10.47 -17.38
N LEU A 239 -17.51 -10.55 -17.32
CA LEU A 239 -16.62 -9.45 -16.96
C LEU A 239 -16.02 -8.85 -18.24
N GLU A 240 -16.16 -7.55 -18.42
CA GLU A 240 -15.50 -6.78 -19.49
C GLU A 240 -14.60 -5.73 -18.87
N TRP A 241 -13.43 -5.50 -19.48
CA TRP A 241 -12.54 -4.39 -19.12
C TRP A 241 -11.68 -3.96 -20.31
N THR A 242 -11.14 -2.77 -20.18
CA THR A 242 -10.11 -2.25 -21.08
C THR A 242 -8.81 -2.11 -20.30
N TRP A 243 -7.70 -2.52 -20.89
CA TRP A 243 -6.39 -2.29 -20.28
C TRP A 243 -5.32 -1.96 -21.31
N ARG A 244 -4.28 -1.29 -20.86
CA ARG A 244 -3.01 -1.12 -21.55
C ARG A 244 -1.91 -1.51 -20.56
N VAL A 245 -1.10 -2.48 -20.93
CA VAL A 245 0.11 -2.85 -20.17
C VAL A 245 1.31 -2.26 -20.89
N ASP A 246 2.05 -1.41 -20.22
CA ASP A 246 3.21 -0.71 -20.78
C ASP A 246 4.52 -1.43 -20.44
N ALA A 247 4.57 -2.11 -19.29
CA ALA A 247 5.71 -2.92 -18.86
C ALA A 247 5.25 -4.13 -18.03
N LEU A 248 5.81 -5.28 -18.30
CA LEU A 248 5.61 -6.48 -17.47
C LEU A 248 6.62 -6.50 -16.33
N PRO A 249 6.21 -6.87 -15.10
CA PRO A 249 7.11 -6.93 -13.94
C PRO A 249 8.05 -8.14 -13.96
N SER A 250 7.74 -9.16 -14.76
CA SER A 250 8.57 -10.37 -14.96
C SER A 250 9.08 -10.45 -16.39
N THR A 251 10.15 -11.21 -16.60
CA THR A 251 10.70 -11.59 -17.92
C THR A 251 10.60 -13.09 -18.19
N VAL A 252 10.06 -13.85 -17.25
CA VAL A 252 9.89 -15.31 -17.28
C VAL A 252 8.49 -15.69 -16.84
N ALA A 253 8.09 -16.94 -17.09
CA ALA A 253 6.80 -17.46 -16.67
C ALA A 253 6.61 -17.36 -15.14
N GLU A 254 5.40 -17.02 -14.70
CA GLU A 254 5.02 -16.66 -13.32
C GLU A 254 4.48 -17.84 -12.51
N ASP A 255 4.67 -19.05 -12.95
CA ASP A 255 4.10 -20.29 -12.39
C ASP A 255 4.89 -20.87 -11.20
N THR A 256 5.93 -20.19 -10.74
CA THR A 256 6.71 -20.57 -9.56
C THR A 256 6.72 -19.45 -8.51
N THR A 257 6.94 -19.79 -7.23
CA THR A 257 6.96 -18.80 -6.12
C THR A 257 7.93 -17.64 -6.37
N PHE A 258 9.07 -17.90 -7.00
CA PHE A 258 10.13 -16.89 -7.13
C PHE A 258 10.05 -16.07 -8.42
N THR A 259 9.11 -16.40 -9.29
CA THR A 259 8.88 -15.69 -10.56
C THR A 259 7.47 -15.11 -10.64
N HIS A 260 6.73 -15.11 -9.52
CA HIS A 260 5.30 -14.80 -9.48
C HIS A 260 5.03 -13.28 -9.44
N ASP A 261 5.60 -12.56 -10.41
CA ASP A 261 5.43 -11.13 -10.61
C ASP A 261 4.54 -10.89 -11.83
N TYR A 262 3.39 -10.23 -11.63
CA TYR A 262 2.38 -10.06 -12.67
C TYR A 262 1.46 -8.85 -12.43
N LEU A 263 0.74 -8.44 -13.48
CA LEU A 263 -0.34 -7.46 -13.44
C LEU A 263 -1.63 -8.13 -13.88
N SER A 264 -2.71 -7.96 -13.11
CA SER A 264 -3.94 -8.72 -13.35
C SER A 264 -5.21 -7.99 -12.92
N ILE A 265 -6.33 -8.54 -13.38
CA ILE A 265 -7.67 -8.35 -12.84
C ILE A 265 -8.22 -9.69 -12.36
N ALA A 266 -8.96 -9.70 -11.26
CA ALA A 266 -9.59 -10.91 -10.73
C ALA A 266 -11.01 -10.66 -10.24
N VAL A 267 -11.76 -11.73 -10.07
CA VAL A 267 -13.03 -11.74 -9.33
C VAL A 267 -12.93 -12.66 -8.13
N GLU A 268 -13.39 -12.18 -6.98
CA GLU A 268 -13.54 -12.99 -5.78
C GLU A 268 -14.99 -13.46 -5.66
N PHE A 269 -15.15 -14.73 -5.34
CA PHE A 269 -16.45 -15.38 -5.16
C PHE A 269 -16.84 -15.46 -3.68
N ASP A 270 -18.11 -15.69 -3.41
CA ASP A 270 -18.65 -15.93 -2.06
C ASP A 270 -18.05 -17.16 -1.37
N SER A 271 -17.44 -18.06 -2.13
CA SER A 271 -16.63 -19.18 -1.62
C SER A 271 -15.30 -18.75 -0.98
N GLY A 272 -14.90 -17.48 -1.13
CA GLY A 272 -13.59 -16.97 -0.71
C GLY A 272 -12.43 -17.31 -1.65
N ARG A 273 -12.73 -17.97 -2.79
CA ARG A 273 -11.75 -18.22 -3.86
C ARG A 273 -11.84 -17.13 -4.91
N ASP A 274 -10.80 -16.98 -5.72
CA ASP A 274 -10.78 -16.04 -6.84
C ASP A 274 -10.28 -16.68 -8.14
N LEU A 275 -10.63 -16.04 -9.26
CA LEU A 275 -10.12 -16.33 -10.59
C LEU A 275 -9.46 -15.07 -11.14
N THR A 276 -8.18 -15.20 -11.43
CA THR A 276 -7.29 -14.11 -11.81
C THR A 276 -6.87 -14.24 -13.27
N TRP A 277 -7.18 -13.23 -14.08
CA TRP A 277 -6.70 -13.10 -15.47
C TRP A 277 -5.54 -12.12 -15.52
N PHE A 278 -4.42 -12.56 -16.08
CA PHE A 278 -3.20 -11.75 -16.08
C PHE A 278 -2.49 -11.75 -17.44
N TRP A 279 -1.61 -10.78 -17.64
CA TRP A 279 -0.69 -10.74 -18.77
C TRP A 279 0.62 -11.35 -18.35
N SER A 280 0.97 -12.48 -18.96
CA SER A 280 2.17 -13.25 -18.62
C SER A 280 3.38 -12.82 -19.43
N ALA A 281 4.57 -12.91 -18.86
CA ALA A 281 5.82 -12.83 -19.60
C ALA A 281 6.09 -14.08 -20.45
N GLY A 282 5.66 -15.28 -20.02
CA GLY A 282 6.06 -16.52 -20.67
C GLY A 282 5.07 -17.70 -20.61
N CYS A 283 3.94 -17.61 -19.89
CA CYS A 283 2.93 -18.69 -19.91
C CYS A 283 2.07 -18.63 -21.17
N GLU A 284 1.69 -19.79 -21.69
CA GLU A 284 0.80 -19.88 -22.86
C GLU A 284 -0.61 -19.36 -22.55
N PRO A 285 -1.16 -18.45 -23.38
CA PRO A 285 -2.47 -17.86 -23.14
C PRO A 285 -3.62 -18.87 -23.25
N VAL A 286 -4.55 -18.81 -22.29
CA VAL A 286 -5.88 -19.48 -22.28
C VAL A 286 -5.83 -21.01 -22.45
N THR A 287 -4.68 -21.64 -22.34
CA THR A 287 -4.54 -23.10 -22.50
C THR A 287 -4.84 -23.84 -21.19
N GLY A 288 -4.69 -23.18 -20.04
CA GLY A 288 -4.91 -23.76 -18.72
C GLY A 288 -4.83 -22.71 -17.62
N THR A 289 -4.93 -23.20 -16.41
CA THR A 289 -4.77 -22.44 -15.19
C THR A 289 -3.77 -23.12 -14.29
N PHE A 290 -3.23 -22.36 -13.33
CA PHE A 290 -2.46 -22.90 -12.21
C PHE A 290 -2.90 -22.26 -10.90
N ALA A 291 -2.78 -23.00 -9.80
CA ALA A 291 -2.99 -22.46 -8.46
C ALA A 291 -1.82 -21.54 -8.11
N CYS A 292 -2.09 -20.47 -7.35
CA CYS A 292 -1.04 -19.57 -6.89
C CYS A 292 0.14 -20.35 -6.31
N PRO A 293 1.37 -20.14 -6.77
CA PRO A 293 2.52 -20.86 -6.27
C PRO A 293 2.93 -20.44 -4.84
N VAL A 294 2.46 -19.27 -4.39
CA VAL A 294 2.70 -18.77 -3.04
C VAL A 294 1.84 -19.54 -2.05
N ARG A 295 2.47 -20.20 -1.08
CA ARG A 295 1.84 -21.17 -0.19
C ARG A 295 0.57 -20.68 0.53
N GLY A 296 0.55 -19.44 1.00
CA GLY A 296 -0.60 -18.86 1.72
C GLY A 296 -1.82 -18.58 0.84
N TRP A 297 -1.64 -18.56 -0.48
CA TRP A 297 -2.64 -18.18 -1.48
C TRP A 297 -3.09 -19.35 -2.36
N ARG A 298 -2.39 -20.47 -2.30
CA ARG A 298 -2.56 -21.62 -3.21
C ARG A 298 -3.99 -22.17 -3.28
N GLU A 299 -4.68 -22.21 -2.15
CA GLU A 299 -6.05 -22.76 -2.09
C GLU A 299 -7.10 -21.71 -2.47
N ARG A 300 -6.70 -20.46 -2.57
CA ARG A 300 -7.55 -19.32 -2.78
C ARG A 300 -7.51 -18.84 -4.23
N GLU A 301 -6.33 -18.64 -4.78
CA GLU A 301 -6.12 -18.01 -6.09
C GLU A 301 -5.92 -19.02 -7.21
N THR A 302 -6.66 -18.83 -8.33
CA THR A 302 -6.50 -19.57 -9.58
C THR A 302 -6.13 -18.60 -10.68
N HIS A 303 -4.95 -18.77 -11.28
CA HIS A 303 -4.38 -17.88 -12.29
C HIS A 303 -4.59 -18.41 -13.69
N MET A 304 -5.10 -17.55 -14.58
CA MET A 304 -5.26 -17.80 -16.02
C MET A 304 -4.47 -16.78 -16.83
N PRO A 305 -3.39 -17.19 -17.52
CA PRO A 305 -2.74 -16.32 -18.48
C PRO A 305 -3.71 -15.96 -19.60
N LEU A 306 -3.97 -14.67 -19.79
CA LEU A 306 -4.87 -14.19 -20.85
C LEU A 306 -4.10 -13.71 -22.06
N ARG A 307 -2.97 -13.06 -21.84
CA ARG A 307 -2.01 -12.61 -22.85
C ARG A 307 -0.60 -13.02 -22.45
N SER A 308 0.31 -13.08 -23.41
CA SER A 308 1.68 -13.48 -23.15
C SER A 308 2.68 -12.72 -24.02
N GLY A 309 3.87 -12.55 -23.45
CA GLY A 309 5.02 -11.91 -24.10
C GLY A 309 4.87 -10.40 -24.27
N THR A 310 5.82 -9.81 -24.99
CA THR A 310 5.91 -8.35 -25.16
C THR A 310 5.18 -7.82 -26.38
N GLY A 311 4.64 -8.70 -27.24
CA GLY A 311 3.87 -8.32 -28.39
C GLY A 311 2.51 -7.74 -28.00
N GLY A 312 2.33 -6.43 -28.17
CA GLY A 312 1.09 -5.74 -27.80
C GLY A 312 1.20 -4.87 -26.54
N LEU A 313 2.38 -4.80 -25.90
CA LEU A 313 2.64 -3.79 -24.87
C LEU A 313 2.47 -2.38 -25.44
N GLY A 314 1.94 -1.46 -24.62
CA GLY A 314 1.62 -0.09 -25.01
C GLY A 314 0.36 0.06 -25.86
N VAL A 315 -0.31 -1.05 -26.23
CA VAL A 315 -1.56 -1.05 -27.01
C VAL A 315 -2.75 -1.24 -26.06
N VAL A 316 -3.84 -0.52 -26.33
CA VAL A 316 -5.10 -0.68 -25.59
C VAL A 316 -5.81 -1.94 -26.06
N HIS A 317 -6.14 -2.81 -25.16
CA HIS A 317 -6.89 -4.04 -25.38
C HIS A 317 -8.20 -4.02 -24.62
N ARG A 318 -9.26 -4.52 -25.25
CA ARG A 318 -10.53 -4.78 -24.60
C ARG A 318 -10.69 -6.29 -24.42
N GLU A 319 -11.02 -6.71 -23.23
CA GLU A 319 -11.22 -8.09 -22.85
C GLU A 319 -12.66 -8.34 -22.46
N ARG A 320 -13.08 -9.59 -22.68
CA ARG A 320 -14.40 -10.08 -22.31
C ARG A 320 -14.30 -11.54 -21.87
N ARG A 321 -14.71 -11.84 -20.63
CA ARG A 321 -14.66 -13.20 -20.07
C ARG A 321 -16.03 -13.64 -19.56
N HIS A 322 -16.43 -14.86 -19.95
CA HIS A 322 -17.58 -15.55 -19.39
C HIS A 322 -17.16 -16.19 -18.08
N VAL A 323 -17.42 -15.49 -16.95
CA VAL A 323 -16.88 -15.84 -15.65
C VAL A 323 -17.34 -17.22 -15.17
N HIS A 324 -18.64 -17.51 -15.32
CA HIS A 324 -19.22 -18.81 -14.97
C HIS A 324 -18.55 -19.96 -15.74
N ALA A 325 -18.43 -19.82 -17.07
CA ALA A 325 -17.83 -20.84 -17.91
C ALA A 325 -16.34 -21.07 -17.60
N ASP A 326 -15.59 -19.99 -17.32
CA ASP A 326 -14.19 -20.09 -16.89
C ASP A 326 -14.10 -20.80 -15.54
N HIS A 327 -14.97 -20.46 -14.57
CA HIS A 327 -14.99 -21.09 -13.26
C HIS A 327 -15.29 -22.61 -13.37
N GLU A 328 -16.38 -23.00 -14.08
CA GLU A 328 -16.73 -24.41 -14.23
C GLU A 328 -15.61 -25.21 -14.91
N ARG A 329 -14.99 -24.64 -15.93
CA ARG A 329 -13.92 -25.29 -16.69
C ARG A 329 -12.68 -25.57 -15.83
N PHE A 330 -12.29 -24.67 -14.94
CA PHE A 330 -10.98 -24.71 -14.28
C PHE A 330 -11.02 -24.88 -12.78
N MET A 331 -12.15 -24.58 -12.12
CA MET A 331 -12.26 -24.58 -10.68
C MET A 331 -13.34 -25.54 -10.15
N GLY A 332 -14.13 -26.13 -11.04
CA GLY A 332 -15.26 -27.01 -10.69
C GLY A 332 -16.58 -26.26 -10.56
N PRO A 333 -17.58 -26.81 -9.86
CA PRO A 333 -18.90 -26.20 -9.78
C PRO A 333 -18.84 -24.73 -9.36
N ALA A 334 -19.59 -23.89 -10.08
CA ALA A 334 -19.60 -22.45 -9.84
C ALA A 334 -20.28 -22.12 -8.50
N PRO A 335 -19.75 -21.17 -7.74
CA PRO A 335 -20.40 -20.61 -6.57
C PRO A 335 -21.58 -19.72 -6.97
N GLU A 336 -22.28 -19.12 -6.00
CA GLU A 336 -23.51 -18.39 -6.29
C GLU A 336 -23.26 -16.95 -6.73
N ARG A 337 -22.17 -16.32 -6.25
CA ARG A 337 -21.98 -14.88 -6.38
C ARG A 337 -20.53 -14.47 -6.60
N ILE A 338 -20.37 -13.35 -7.31
CA ILE A 338 -19.14 -12.52 -7.31
C ILE A 338 -19.32 -11.43 -6.26
N VAL A 339 -18.39 -11.35 -5.31
CA VAL A 339 -18.46 -10.42 -4.19
C VAL A 339 -17.47 -9.26 -4.29
N ARG A 340 -16.40 -9.41 -5.09
CA ARG A 340 -15.41 -8.33 -5.34
C ARG A 340 -14.77 -8.47 -6.71
N VAL A 341 -14.31 -7.32 -7.22
CA VAL A 341 -13.34 -7.26 -8.32
C VAL A 341 -12.01 -6.80 -7.74
N TRP A 342 -10.92 -7.41 -8.15
CA TRP A 342 -9.57 -7.10 -7.68
C TRP A 342 -8.68 -6.65 -8.83
N LEU A 343 -7.76 -5.71 -8.53
CA LEU A 343 -6.56 -5.47 -9.33
C LEU A 343 -5.36 -5.90 -8.51
N ILE A 344 -4.51 -6.75 -9.08
CA ILE A 344 -3.36 -7.31 -8.41
C ILE A 344 -2.11 -6.90 -9.19
N ALA A 345 -1.14 -6.35 -8.48
CA ALA A 345 0.16 -6.01 -9.03
C ALA A 345 1.26 -6.56 -8.11
N VAL A 346 2.14 -7.35 -8.67
CA VAL A 346 3.29 -7.94 -7.98
C VAL A 346 4.52 -7.76 -8.86
N SER A 347 5.60 -7.21 -8.29
CA SER A 347 6.91 -7.04 -8.93
C SER A 347 8.07 -7.33 -7.95
N HIS A 348 7.73 -7.86 -6.78
CA HIS A 348 8.65 -7.95 -5.65
C HIS A 348 9.60 -9.16 -5.73
N PHE A 349 9.19 -10.29 -6.28
CA PHE A 349 10.02 -11.50 -6.31
C PHE A 349 11.24 -11.33 -7.24
N GLY A 350 11.04 -10.75 -8.42
CA GLY A 350 12.09 -10.44 -9.39
C GLY A 350 12.66 -9.02 -9.24
N ARG A 351 12.12 -8.21 -8.31
CA ARG A 351 12.46 -6.80 -8.14
C ARG A 351 12.33 -6.01 -9.44
N GLY A 352 11.27 -6.34 -10.18
CA GLY A 352 10.95 -5.76 -11.47
C GLY A 352 10.12 -4.49 -11.39
N SER A 353 9.61 -4.08 -12.54
CA SER A 353 8.82 -2.86 -12.71
C SER A 353 7.63 -3.15 -13.61
N GLY A 354 6.43 -3.02 -13.08
CA GLY A 354 5.18 -3.21 -13.82
C GLY A 354 4.44 -1.90 -14.04
N ARG A 355 3.88 -1.73 -15.24
CA ARG A 355 3.08 -0.55 -15.62
C ARG A 355 1.86 -0.98 -16.38
N ALA A 356 0.69 -0.54 -15.93
CA ALA A 356 -0.59 -0.76 -16.63
C ALA A 356 -1.58 0.36 -16.36
N VAL A 357 -2.62 0.42 -17.20
CA VAL A 357 -3.81 1.24 -16.98
C VAL A 357 -5.03 0.37 -17.21
N PHE A 358 -5.99 0.37 -16.28
CA PHE A 358 -7.27 -0.32 -16.38
C PHE A 358 -8.40 0.68 -16.48
N SER A 359 -9.41 0.42 -17.33
CA SER A 359 -10.63 1.20 -17.45
C SER A 359 -11.82 0.35 -17.89
N ASP A 360 -13.02 0.91 -17.90
CA ASP A 360 -14.26 0.28 -18.34
C ASP A 360 -14.50 -1.10 -17.71
N ILE A 361 -14.26 -1.24 -16.43
CA ILE A 361 -14.49 -2.52 -15.73
C ILE A 361 -15.97 -2.66 -15.45
N VAL A 362 -16.60 -3.66 -16.06
CA VAL A 362 -18.06 -3.89 -16.03
C VAL A 362 -18.36 -5.37 -15.80
N LEU A 363 -19.25 -5.65 -14.88
CA LEU A 363 -19.89 -6.96 -14.72
C LEU A 363 -21.32 -6.90 -15.26
N THR A 364 -21.72 -7.90 -16.04
CA THR A 364 -23.10 -8.07 -16.51
C THR A 364 -23.57 -9.49 -16.24
N ASP A 365 -24.85 -9.63 -15.85
CA ASP A 365 -25.54 -10.90 -15.73
C ASP A 365 -27.00 -10.70 -16.18
N GLY A 366 -27.36 -11.24 -17.36
CA GLY A 366 -28.64 -10.93 -18.00
C GLY A 366 -28.83 -9.41 -18.20
N ASP A 367 -29.90 -8.87 -17.61
CA ASP A 367 -30.21 -7.43 -17.66
C ASP A 367 -29.47 -6.61 -16.59
N THR A 368 -28.79 -7.27 -15.64
CA THR A 368 -28.02 -6.61 -14.60
C THR A 368 -26.70 -6.13 -15.14
N ARG A 369 -26.40 -4.83 -14.97
CA ARG A 369 -25.11 -4.23 -15.34
C ARG A 369 -24.54 -3.45 -14.14
N VAL A 370 -23.36 -3.84 -13.69
CA VAL A 370 -22.62 -3.19 -12.59
C VAL A 370 -21.37 -2.54 -13.15
N GLN A 371 -21.31 -1.22 -13.10
CA GLN A 371 -20.11 -0.47 -13.41
C GLN A 371 -19.20 -0.52 -12.18
N VAL A 372 -18.00 -1.09 -12.32
CA VAL A 372 -17.00 -1.21 -11.25
C VAL A 372 -16.00 -0.07 -11.34
N LEU A 373 -15.68 0.35 -12.59
CA LEU A 373 -14.85 1.50 -12.90
C LEU A 373 -15.34 2.17 -14.18
#